data_6f0b8417d9701e2834fe27f213c0c47e
#
_entry.id   6f0b8417d9701e2834fe27f213c0c47e
#
_cell.length_a   1.000
_cell.length_b   1.000
_cell.length_c   1.000
_cell.angle_alpha   90.00
_cell.angle_beta   90.00
_cell.angle_gamma   90.00
#
_symmetry.space_group_name_H-M   'P 1'
#
loop_
_entity.id
_entity.type
_entity.pdbx_description
1 polymer ?
#
loop_
_entity_poly.entity_id
_entity_poly.type
_entity_poly.pdbx_seq_one_letter_code
_entity_poly.pdbx_strand_id
1 'polypeptide(L)'
;MNTNKDQEERKYPLNQIYFYLTEGCNLRCRHCWIAPKFQEKGCSYPVLAVDLFKSIVEQAKTLGLSGVKLTGGEPLMHPDISKILDYINNQDLNLYIETNGVICTPEIAQQIASCKNPFVSLSLDAADAEKHEWVRGVNGCFESALKGVKNLVNAGVKPQIIMCIMRRNKDEIEGIVRLAESLGAGSVKFNILQPTVRGEQMHKKGETLTIEELVELGAWVENSLSDSTDLRLFYDHPAAFRPMSKMFGDSGNGCSTCGVLGILGVLADGSYALCGIGMSVPDLVFGEASTDLLKDVWETTDVLNELRSGLTDRLEGICGDCLMKNFCLGSCIAQNYYKNKNLWAPFWYCEEAGKVGLFPETRMRPTVG
;
A
#
# COMPACT_ATOMS: atom_id res chain seq x y z
N MET A 1 38.48 7.34 19.15
CA MET A 1 38.96 7.87 17.87
C MET A 1 37.83 7.85 16.90
N ASN A 2 37.58 9.01 16.29
CA ASN A 2 36.40 9.34 15.47
C ASN A 2 36.09 8.35 14.34
N THR A 3 34.89 7.76 14.37
CA THR A 3 34.24 7.09 13.23
C THR A 3 32.89 7.73 12.91
N ASN A 4 32.82 9.06 12.99
CA ASN A 4 31.63 9.85 12.65
C ASN A 4 31.96 10.96 11.63
N LYS A 5 32.54 10.59 10.49
CA LYS A 5 32.64 11.46 9.31
C LYS A 5 32.47 10.53 8.11
N ASP A 6 31.38 10.67 7.42
CA ASP A 6 31.03 10.27 6.04
C ASP A 6 29.61 9.69 5.92
N GLN A 7 28.65 10.17 6.70
CA GLN A 7 27.25 10.17 6.23
C GLN A 7 27.01 11.55 5.60
N GLU A 8 27.52 11.76 4.38
CA GLU A 8 26.92 12.75 3.49
C GLU A 8 25.43 12.44 3.44
N GLU A 9 24.61 13.41 3.85
CA GLU A 9 23.16 13.27 3.88
C GLU A 9 22.71 12.96 2.44
N ARG A 10 22.36 11.71 2.16
CA ARG A 10 21.92 11.29 0.82
C ARG A 10 20.68 12.07 0.45
N LYS A 11 20.67 12.72 -0.68
CA LYS A 11 19.51 13.48 -1.17
C LYS A 11 18.25 12.59 -1.29
N TYR A 12 18.43 11.30 -1.60
CA TYR A 12 17.36 10.31 -1.72
C TYR A 12 17.75 9.02 -1.00
N PRO A 13 17.56 8.92 0.33
CA PRO A 13 17.80 7.68 1.06
C PRO A 13 16.77 6.61 0.67
N LEU A 14 17.21 5.33 0.66
CA LEU A 14 16.30 4.20 0.53
C LEU A 14 15.68 3.91 1.91
N ASN A 15 14.58 4.57 2.22
CA ASN A 15 13.97 4.52 3.56
C ASN A 15 13.28 3.20 3.86
N GLN A 16 12.67 2.57 2.84
CA GLN A 16 11.86 1.38 3.03
C GLN A 16 11.96 0.44 1.82
N ILE A 17 12.04 -0.86 2.08
CA ILE A 17 11.88 -1.89 1.05
C ILE A 17 10.54 -2.59 1.24
N TYR A 18 9.81 -2.77 0.12
CA TYR A 18 8.59 -3.56 0.04
C TYR A 18 8.93 -4.96 -0.45
N PHE A 19 9.00 -5.91 0.45
CA PHE A 19 9.27 -7.31 0.12
C PHE A 19 7.97 -8.04 -0.24
N TYR A 20 7.85 -8.46 -1.48
CA TYR A 20 6.79 -9.34 -1.97
C TYR A 20 7.23 -10.79 -1.74
N LEU A 21 7.13 -11.26 -0.50
CA LEU A 21 7.77 -12.49 -0.02
C LEU A 21 7.41 -13.74 -0.79
N THR A 22 6.23 -13.79 -1.38
CA THR A 22 5.73 -14.93 -2.16
C THR A 22 4.71 -14.49 -3.21
N GLU A 23 4.67 -15.18 -4.34
CA GLU A 23 3.58 -15.06 -5.31
C GLU A 23 2.36 -15.92 -4.93
N GLY A 24 2.46 -16.75 -3.90
CA GLY A 24 1.36 -17.58 -3.43
C GLY A 24 0.39 -16.80 -2.53
N CYS A 25 -0.91 -17.10 -2.64
CA CYS A 25 -1.94 -16.57 -1.77
C CYS A 25 -2.99 -17.65 -1.47
N ASN A 26 -3.47 -17.69 -0.24
CA ASN A 26 -4.58 -18.55 0.19
C ASN A 26 -5.95 -17.97 -0.14
N LEU A 27 -6.03 -16.80 -0.78
CA LEU A 27 -7.27 -16.16 -1.24
C LEU A 27 -7.23 -15.84 -2.73
N ARG A 28 -8.43 -15.68 -3.34
CA ARG A 28 -8.64 -15.38 -4.78
C ARG A 28 -9.35 -14.05 -4.98
N CYS A 29 -8.88 -13.00 -4.30
CA CYS A 29 -9.55 -11.69 -4.30
C CYS A 29 -9.85 -11.19 -5.71
N ARG A 30 -11.11 -10.76 -5.93
CA ARG A 30 -11.61 -10.31 -7.23
C ARG A 30 -10.97 -9.01 -7.70
N HIS A 31 -10.56 -8.16 -6.75
CA HIS A 31 -10.00 -6.84 -6.98
C HIS A 31 -8.46 -6.80 -6.91
N CYS A 32 -7.79 -7.93 -6.70
CA CYS A 32 -6.36 -7.94 -6.40
C CYS A 32 -5.52 -7.32 -7.53
N TRP A 33 -4.78 -6.27 -7.20
CA TRP A 33 -3.99 -5.50 -8.15
C TRP A 33 -2.65 -6.15 -8.52
N ILE A 34 -2.17 -7.14 -7.72
CA ILE A 34 -0.98 -7.94 -8.04
C ILE A 34 -1.31 -9.33 -8.56
N ALA A 35 -2.59 -9.75 -8.47
CA ALA A 35 -3.12 -11.02 -8.97
C ALA A 35 -2.25 -12.26 -8.68
N PRO A 36 -1.94 -12.55 -7.41
CA PRO A 36 -1.06 -13.65 -7.02
C PRO A 36 -1.63 -15.01 -7.44
N LYS A 37 -0.75 -16.03 -7.44
CA LYS A 37 -1.15 -17.41 -7.68
C LYS A 37 -1.90 -17.96 -6.46
N PHE A 38 -3.07 -18.52 -6.68
CA PHE A 38 -3.81 -19.19 -5.62
C PHE A 38 -3.10 -20.48 -5.21
N GLN A 39 -3.04 -20.74 -3.91
CA GLN A 39 -2.46 -21.98 -3.38
C GLN A 39 -3.35 -23.17 -3.73
N GLU A 40 -2.97 -23.91 -4.75
CA GLU A 40 -3.58 -25.20 -5.13
C GLU A 40 -2.60 -26.34 -4.88
N LYS A 41 -3.14 -27.53 -4.57
CA LYS A 41 -2.33 -28.72 -4.34
C LYS A 41 -1.50 -29.03 -5.59
N GLY A 42 -0.18 -29.08 -5.45
CA GLY A 42 0.75 -29.36 -6.56
C GLY A 42 1.21 -28.13 -7.35
N CYS A 43 0.73 -26.92 -7.05
CA CYS A 43 1.25 -25.68 -7.65
C CYS A 43 2.48 -25.20 -6.91
N SER A 44 3.54 -24.85 -7.63
CA SER A 44 4.68 -24.10 -7.11
C SER A 44 4.61 -22.63 -7.56
N TYR A 45 5.12 -21.75 -6.74
CA TYR A 45 5.24 -20.33 -7.02
C TYR A 45 6.53 -19.79 -6.41
N PRO A 46 7.08 -18.69 -6.94
CA PRO A 46 8.26 -18.06 -6.38
C PRO A 46 8.07 -17.68 -4.91
N VAL A 47 9.12 -17.91 -4.14
CA VAL A 47 9.24 -17.54 -2.72
C VAL A 47 10.63 -16.95 -2.53
N LEU A 48 10.73 -15.78 -1.94
CA LEU A 48 11.99 -15.10 -1.72
C LEU A 48 12.84 -15.85 -0.68
N ALA A 49 14.03 -16.31 -1.09
CA ALA A 49 14.91 -17.01 -0.19
C ALA A 49 15.34 -16.14 1.01
N VAL A 50 15.35 -16.72 2.22
CA VAL A 50 15.69 -15.99 3.47
C VAL A 50 17.08 -15.38 3.41
N ASP A 51 18.06 -16.10 2.85
CA ASP A 51 19.43 -15.59 2.75
C ASP A 51 19.54 -14.42 1.77
N LEU A 52 18.76 -14.43 0.67
CA LEU A 52 18.67 -13.31 -0.23
C LEU A 52 17.97 -12.12 0.45
N PHE A 53 16.87 -12.34 1.18
CA PHE A 53 16.23 -11.31 1.99
C PHE A 53 17.23 -10.62 2.94
N LYS A 54 18.02 -11.40 3.69
CA LYS A 54 19.04 -10.89 4.60
C LYS A 54 20.11 -10.07 3.87
N SER A 55 20.63 -10.60 2.76
CA SER A 55 21.64 -9.90 1.94
C SER A 55 21.14 -8.55 1.47
N ILE A 56 19.90 -8.48 0.98
CA ILE A 56 19.26 -7.22 0.54
C ILE A 56 19.14 -6.23 1.71
N VAL A 57 18.69 -6.67 2.87
CA VAL A 57 18.59 -5.81 4.07
C VAL A 57 19.94 -5.24 4.48
N GLU A 58 21.00 -6.06 4.51
CA GLU A 58 22.35 -5.58 4.86
C GLU A 58 22.88 -4.54 3.83
N GLN A 59 22.64 -4.74 2.54
CA GLN A 59 22.97 -3.75 1.53
C GLN A 59 22.17 -2.46 1.70
N ALA A 60 20.86 -2.57 1.95
CA ALA A 60 19.95 -1.44 2.07
C ALA A 60 20.23 -0.54 3.29
N LYS A 61 20.74 -1.11 4.38
CA LYS A 61 21.17 -0.32 5.57
C LYS A 61 22.20 0.73 5.21
N THR A 62 23.13 0.43 4.32
CA THR A 62 24.13 1.39 3.84
C THR A 62 23.53 2.53 3.01
N LEU A 63 22.29 2.35 2.55
CA LEU A 63 21.53 3.30 1.73
C LEU A 63 20.51 4.11 2.56
N GLY A 64 20.39 3.85 3.87
CA GLY A 64 19.49 4.57 4.77
C GLY A 64 18.23 3.82 5.18
N LEU A 65 18.18 2.49 5.01
CA LEU A 65 17.01 1.67 5.37
C LEU A 65 16.62 1.84 6.84
N SER A 66 15.39 2.25 7.08
CA SER A 66 14.79 2.41 8.42
C SER A 66 13.68 1.41 8.72
N GLY A 67 13.11 0.78 7.69
CA GLY A 67 12.02 -0.18 7.85
C GLY A 67 11.78 -1.05 6.63
N VAL A 68 11.04 -2.12 6.85
CA VAL A 68 10.65 -3.07 5.81
C VAL A 68 9.14 -3.26 5.80
N LYS A 69 8.59 -3.47 4.62
CA LYS A 69 7.18 -3.81 4.44
C LYS A 69 7.09 -5.22 3.86
N LEU A 70 6.43 -6.12 4.58
CA LEU A 70 6.15 -7.48 4.14
C LEU A 70 4.78 -7.53 3.48
N THR A 71 4.73 -8.00 2.25
CA THR A 71 3.53 -8.10 1.41
C THR A 71 3.74 -9.21 0.37
N GLY A 72 3.00 -9.21 -0.72
CA GLY A 72 3.12 -10.19 -1.81
C GLY A 72 1.78 -10.79 -2.15
N GLY A 73 1.70 -12.13 -2.33
CA GLY A 73 0.43 -12.84 -2.30
C GLY A 73 -0.14 -12.75 -0.89
N GLU A 74 0.24 -13.68 -0.03
CA GLU A 74 0.03 -13.57 1.41
C GLU A 74 1.39 -13.76 2.11
N PRO A 75 1.96 -12.72 2.74
CA PRO A 75 3.31 -12.80 3.30
C PRO A 75 3.43 -13.84 4.41
N LEU A 76 2.37 -14.07 5.19
CA LEU A 76 2.37 -15.07 6.26
C LEU A 76 2.41 -16.52 5.74
N MET A 77 2.20 -16.75 4.43
CA MET A 77 2.40 -18.06 3.79
C MET A 77 3.86 -18.38 3.50
N HIS A 78 4.77 -17.44 3.69
CA HIS A 78 6.19 -17.72 3.48
C HIS A 78 6.64 -18.84 4.44
N PRO A 79 7.27 -19.94 3.97
CA PRO A 79 7.58 -21.10 4.81
C PRO A 79 8.51 -20.76 6.00
N ASP A 80 9.33 -19.75 5.85
CA ASP A 80 10.27 -19.27 6.88
C ASP A 80 9.86 -17.91 7.46
N ILE A 81 8.57 -17.58 7.51
CA ILE A 81 8.10 -16.26 7.99
C ILE A 81 8.63 -15.95 9.40
N SER A 82 8.66 -16.94 10.29
CA SER A 82 9.19 -16.77 11.64
C SER A 82 10.67 -16.36 11.64
N LYS A 83 11.50 -16.95 10.76
CA LYS A 83 12.92 -16.57 10.64
C LYS A 83 13.09 -15.15 10.10
N ILE A 84 12.20 -14.71 9.19
CA ILE A 84 12.20 -13.36 8.65
C ILE A 84 11.82 -12.35 9.74
N LEU A 85 10.76 -12.61 10.51
CA LEU A 85 10.34 -11.75 11.62
C LEU A 85 11.41 -11.63 12.70
N ASP A 86 12.01 -12.75 13.11
CA ASP A 86 13.10 -12.77 14.08
C ASP A 86 14.32 -11.97 13.57
N TYR A 87 14.65 -12.10 12.29
CA TYR A 87 15.74 -11.33 11.69
C TYR A 87 15.43 -9.83 11.70
N ILE A 88 14.22 -9.41 11.28
CA ILE A 88 13.80 -7.99 11.28
C ILE A 88 13.90 -7.41 12.70
N ASN A 89 13.41 -8.13 13.71
CA ASN A 89 13.49 -7.73 15.11
C ASN A 89 14.94 -7.52 15.54
N ASN A 90 15.83 -8.47 15.23
CA ASN A 90 17.25 -8.40 15.57
C ASN A 90 18.00 -7.25 14.83
N GLN A 91 17.46 -6.77 13.71
CA GLN A 91 18.02 -5.65 12.94
C GLN A 91 17.51 -4.29 13.39
N ASP A 92 16.61 -4.21 14.36
CA ASP A 92 15.96 -2.98 14.86
C ASP A 92 15.27 -2.16 13.76
N LEU A 93 14.67 -2.85 12.78
CA LEU A 93 13.95 -2.23 11.68
C LEU A 93 12.46 -2.06 12.01
N ASN A 94 11.88 -0.94 11.58
CA ASN A 94 10.43 -0.77 11.63
C ASN A 94 9.74 -1.81 10.74
N LEU A 95 8.70 -2.45 11.27
CA LEU A 95 7.97 -3.50 10.57
C LEU A 95 6.60 -2.99 10.09
N TYR A 96 6.35 -3.17 8.80
CA TYR A 96 5.03 -2.98 8.19
C TYR A 96 4.58 -4.29 7.56
N ILE A 97 3.34 -4.69 7.76
CA ILE A 97 2.78 -5.92 7.16
C ILE A 97 1.43 -5.62 6.53
N GLU A 98 1.22 -6.08 5.29
CA GLU A 98 -0.09 -6.17 4.66
C GLU A 98 -0.49 -7.64 4.57
N THR A 99 -1.56 -8.04 5.25
CA THR A 99 -2.01 -9.44 5.32
C THR A 99 -3.52 -9.57 5.19
N ASN A 100 -4.00 -10.71 4.73
CA ASN A 100 -5.41 -11.07 4.81
C ASN A 100 -5.81 -11.62 6.20
N GLY A 101 -4.85 -11.87 7.09
CA GLY A 101 -5.06 -12.30 8.46
C GLY A 101 -5.52 -13.75 8.67
N VAL A 102 -5.89 -14.47 7.61
CA VAL A 102 -6.52 -15.82 7.71
C VAL A 102 -5.65 -16.83 8.44
N ILE A 103 -4.34 -16.73 8.28
CA ILE A 103 -3.36 -17.66 8.92
C ILE A 103 -2.49 -16.97 9.99
N CYS A 104 -2.91 -15.82 10.49
CA CYS A 104 -2.23 -15.14 11.59
C CYS A 104 -2.51 -15.85 12.90
N THR A 105 -1.63 -16.77 13.30
CA THR A 105 -1.72 -17.53 14.56
C THR A 105 -1.30 -16.66 15.76
N PRO A 106 -1.61 -17.06 17.02
CA PRO A 106 -1.12 -16.36 18.21
C PRO A 106 0.42 -16.22 18.25
N GLU A 107 1.14 -17.25 17.81
CA GLU A 107 2.61 -17.26 17.77
C GLU A 107 3.15 -16.23 16.78
N ILE A 108 2.60 -16.19 15.56
CA ILE A 108 2.95 -15.19 14.55
C ILE A 108 2.60 -13.78 15.04
N ALA A 109 1.42 -13.59 15.63
CA ALA A 109 1.02 -12.31 16.21
C ALA A 109 1.99 -11.81 17.29
N GLN A 110 2.47 -12.73 18.14
CA GLN A 110 3.46 -12.41 19.19
C GLN A 110 4.83 -12.04 18.60
N GLN A 111 5.29 -12.74 17.55
CA GLN A 111 6.52 -12.38 16.85
C GLN A 111 6.41 -10.99 16.18
N ILE A 112 5.27 -10.70 15.55
CA ILE A 112 4.99 -9.37 14.99
C ILE A 112 5.04 -8.30 16.09
N ALA A 113 4.39 -8.54 17.23
CA ALA A 113 4.36 -7.62 18.36
C ALA A 113 5.75 -7.34 18.96
N SER A 114 6.68 -8.28 18.83
CA SER A 114 8.05 -8.15 19.31
C SER A 114 8.94 -7.28 18.41
N CYS A 115 8.54 -7.02 17.18
CA CYS A 115 9.28 -6.18 16.25
C CYS A 115 9.14 -4.69 16.60
N LYS A 116 10.08 -3.89 16.10
CA LYS A 116 10.06 -2.43 16.28
C LYS A 116 8.91 -1.78 15.53
N ASN A 117 8.12 -0.97 16.25
CA ASN A 117 7.01 -0.19 15.70
C ASN A 117 6.14 -0.99 14.70
N PRO A 118 5.59 -2.15 15.08
CA PRO A 118 4.86 -2.99 14.16
C PRO A 118 3.57 -2.30 13.70
N PHE A 119 3.42 -2.10 12.39
CA PHE A 119 2.21 -1.59 11.77
C PHE A 119 1.62 -2.66 10.85
N VAL A 120 0.47 -3.19 11.24
CA VAL A 120 -0.22 -4.25 10.51
C VAL A 120 -1.47 -3.71 9.84
N SER A 121 -1.53 -3.84 8.51
CA SER A 121 -2.73 -3.60 7.72
C SER A 121 -3.40 -4.95 7.41
N LEU A 122 -4.60 -5.15 7.94
CA LEU A 122 -5.36 -6.38 7.78
C LEU A 122 -6.63 -6.14 6.97
N SER A 123 -6.84 -6.97 5.97
CA SER A 123 -7.89 -6.78 4.97
C SER A 123 -9.23 -7.36 5.41
N LEU A 124 -10.27 -6.51 5.58
CA LEU A 124 -11.68 -6.89 5.76
C LEU A 124 -12.56 -6.04 4.85
N ASP A 125 -13.27 -6.64 3.90
CA ASP A 125 -14.03 -5.88 2.89
C ASP A 125 -15.52 -5.74 3.20
N ALA A 126 -16.03 -6.35 4.25
CA ALA A 126 -17.37 -6.20 4.77
C ALA A 126 -17.44 -6.68 6.22
N ALA A 127 -18.42 -6.21 6.97
CA ALA A 127 -18.81 -6.77 8.27
C ALA A 127 -19.70 -8.02 8.11
N ASP A 128 -20.23 -8.22 6.92
CA ASP A 128 -21.01 -9.39 6.51
C ASP A 128 -20.10 -10.46 5.88
N ALA A 129 -20.23 -11.70 6.33
CA ALA A 129 -19.40 -12.82 5.90
C ALA A 129 -19.59 -13.11 4.41
N GLU A 130 -20.83 -13.13 3.89
CA GLU A 130 -21.10 -13.44 2.49
C GLU A 130 -20.44 -12.41 1.56
N LYS A 131 -20.57 -11.12 1.86
CA LYS A 131 -19.97 -10.05 1.08
C LYS A 131 -18.44 -10.09 1.14
N HIS A 132 -17.86 -10.27 2.33
CA HIS A 132 -16.41 -10.41 2.48
C HIS A 132 -15.88 -11.58 1.68
N GLU A 133 -16.47 -12.77 1.82
CA GLU A 133 -16.04 -13.98 1.15
C GLU A 133 -16.25 -13.92 -0.37
N TRP A 134 -17.30 -13.24 -0.82
CA TRP A 134 -17.46 -12.95 -2.24
C TRP A 134 -16.29 -12.12 -2.79
N VAL A 135 -15.87 -11.07 -2.07
CA VAL A 135 -14.72 -10.25 -2.47
C VAL A 135 -13.43 -11.05 -2.48
N ARG A 136 -13.22 -11.83 -1.41
CA ARG A 136 -11.97 -12.61 -1.20
C ARG A 136 -11.91 -13.91 -1.97
N GLY A 137 -13.05 -14.42 -2.47
CA GLY A 137 -13.17 -15.58 -3.33
C GLY A 137 -12.92 -16.93 -2.66
N VAL A 138 -13.01 -17.02 -1.33
CA VAL A 138 -12.82 -18.23 -0.53
C VAL A 138 -13.79 -18.23 0.64
N ASN A 139 -14.59 -19.30 0.78
CA ASN A 139 -15.54 -19.48 1.88
C ASN A 139 -14.80 -19.75 3.21
N GLY A 140 -15.35 -19.27 4.32
CA GLY A 140 -14.79 -19.43 5.66
C GLY A 140 -13.61 -18.51 5.96
N CYS A 141 -13.20 -17.65 5.04
CA CYS A 141 -12.09 -16.75 5.25
C CYS A 141 -12.45 -15.56 6.17
N PHE A 142 -13.72 -15.20 6.29
CA PHE A 142 -14.17 -14.12 7.16
C PHE A 142 -13.88 -14.42 8.63
N GLU A 143 -14.38 -15.54 9.14
CA GLU A 143 -14.14 -15.95 10.53
C GLU A 143 -12.65 -16.14 10.85
N SER A 144 -11.90 -16.67 9.87
CA SER A 144 -10.46 -16.84 10.01
C SER A 144 -9.72 -15.50 10.09
N ALA A 145 -10.12 -14.51 9.29
CA ALA A 145 -9.57 -13.16 9.34
C ALA A 145 -9.91 -12.45 10.66
N LEU A 146 -11.14 -12.58 11.15
CA LEU A 146 -11.54 -12.07 12.47
C LEU A 146 -10.70 -12.66 13.60
N LYS A 147 -10.40 -13.97 13.51
CA LYS A 147 -9.51 -14.63 14.47
C LYS A 147 -8.09 -14.04 14.39
N GLY A 148 -7.60 -13.76 13.19
CA GLY A 148 -6.31 -13.10 12.99
C GLY A 148 -6.27 -11.71 13.61
N VAL A 149 -7.32 -10.88 13.46
CA VAL A 149 -7.43 -9.57 14.15
C VAL A 149 -7.35 -9.76 15.67
N LYS A 150 -8.13 -10.68 16.23
CA LYS A 150 -8.14 -10.96 17.68
C LYS A 150 -6.76 -11.42 18.18
N ASN A 151 -6.06 -12.25 17.42
CA ASN A 151 -4.71 -12.70 17.79
C ASN A 151 -3.72 -11.52 17.84
N LEU A 152 -3.76 -10.60 16.87
CA LEU A 152 -2.94 -9.39 16.88
C LEU A 152 -3.26 -8.49 18.07
N VAL A 153 -4.54 -8.24 18.32
CA VAL A 153 -4.97 -7.39 19.45
C VAL A 153 -4.58 -8.00 20.78
N ASN A 154 -4.74 -9.31 20.96
CA ASN A 154 -4.30 -10.04 22.16
C ASN A 154 -2.77 -10.00 22.36
N ALA A 155 -2.00 -9.89 21.28
CA ALA A 155 -0.55 -9.69 21.33
C ALA A 155 -0.14 -8.21 21.55
N GLY A 156 -1.10 -7.28 21.68
CA GLY A 156 -0.85 -5.86 21.90
C GLY A 156 -0.70 -5.01 20.63
N VAL A 157 -0.88 -5.59 19.45
CA VAL A 157 -0.89 -4.88 18.17
C VAL A 157 -2.30 -4.39 17.86
N LYS A 158 -2.45 -3.10 17.54
CA LYS A 158 -3.72 -2.52 17.09
C LYS A 158 -3.72 -2.41 15.55
N PRO A 159 -4.21 -3.41 14.81
CA PRO A 159 -4.11 -3.41 13.37
C PRO A 159 -4.98 -2.29 12.75
N GLN A 160 -4.56 -1.80 11.58
CA GLN A 160 -5.43 -1.02 10.70
C GLN A 160 -6.27 -2.00 9.88
N ILE A 161 -7.58 -1.87 9.92
CA ILE A 161 -8.48 -2.60 9.02
C ILE A 161 -8.51 -1.89 7.67
N ILE A 162 -8.30 -2.64 6.59
CA ILE A 162 -8.40 -2.12 5.22
C ILE A 162 -9.61 -2.73 4.53
N MET A 163 -10.49 -1.87 4.04
CA MET A 163 -11.60 -2.21 3.17
C MET A 163 -11.35 -1.63 1.76
N CYS A 164 -11.40 -2.47 0.75
CA CYS A 164 -11.42 -2.01 -0.64
C CYS A 164 -12.86 -1.80 -1.09
N ILE A 165 -13.23 -0.54 -1.37
CA ILE A 165 -14.60 -0.15 -1.69
C ILE A 165 -14.94 -0.51 -3.13
N MET A 166 -16.10 -1.14 -3.30
CA MET A 166 -16.70 -1.46 -4.59
C MET A 166 -18.23 -1.42 -4.48
N ARG A 167 -18.92 -1.48 -5.61
CA ARG A 167 -20.39 -1.34 -5.64
C ARG A 167 -21.12 -2.33 -4.73
N ARG A 168 -20.59 -3.56 -4.61
CA ARG A 168 -21.23 -4.62 -3.81
C ARG A 168 -21.10 -4.44 -2.29
N ASN A 169 -20.10 -3.70 -1.82
CA ASN A 169 -19.83 -3.57 -0.39
C ASN A 169 -19.87 -2.13 0.14
N LYS A 170 -20.24 -1.15 -0.66
CA LYS A 170 -20.26 0.26 -0.23
C LYS A 170 -21.19 0.53 0.97
N ASP A 171 -22.20 -0.27 1.13
CA ASP A 171 -23.16 -0.22 2.23
C ASP A 171 -22.63 -0.83 3.55
N GLU A 172 -21.45 -1.46 3.52
CA GLU A 172 -20.79 -2.08 4.69
C GLU A 172 -19.83 -1.12 5.42
N ILE A 173 -19.63 0.10 4.94
CA ILE A 173 -18.63 1.05 5.48
C ILE A 173 -18.84 1.30 6.99
N GLU A 174 -20.06 1.64 7.42
CA GLU A 174 -20.36 1.82 8.84
C GLU A 174 -20.24 0.49 9.62
N GLY A 175 -20.66 -0.62 9.00
CA GLY A 175 -20.53 -1.95 9.58
C GLY A 175 -19.07 -2.30 9.88
N ILE A 176 -18.15 -2.00 8.95
CA ILE A 176 -16.70 -2.22 9.13
C ILE A 176 -16.14 -1.34 10.25
N VAL A 177 -16.57 -0.08 10.37
CA VAL A 177 -16.11 0.79 11.47
C VAL A 177 -16.54 0.20 12.82
N ARG A 178 -17.83 -0.14 12.99
CA ARG A 178 -18.33 -0.78 14.22
C ARG A 178 -17.65 -2.12 14.52
N LEU A 179 -17.39 -2.93 13.49
CA LEU A 179 -16.68 -4.19 13.65
C LEU A 179 -15.23 -3.95 14.11
N ALA A 180 -14.52 -3.01 13.47
CA ALA A 180 -13.16 -2.65 13.84
C ALA A 180 -13.03 -2.16 15.28
N GLU A 181 -13.99 -1.31 15.74
CA GLU A 181 -14.10 -0.87 17.15
C GLU A 181 -14.29 -2.07 18.09
N SER A 182 -15.24 -2.94 17.78
CA SER A 182 -15.56 -4.12 18.63
C SER A 182 -14.39 -5.10 18.73
N LEU A 183 -13.53 -5.13 17.73
CA LEU A 183 -12.32 -5.98 17.69
C LEU A 183 -11.12 -5.33 18.35
N GLY A 184 -11.15 -4.04 18.69
CA GLY A 184 -10.02 -3.30 19.26
C GLY A 184 -8.97 -2.90 18.23
N ALA A 185 -9.33 -2.75 16.96
CA ALA A 185 -8.44 -2.24 15.91
C ALA A 185 -8.00 -0.80 16.18
N GLY A 186 -6.91 -0.35 15.56
CA GLY A 186 -6.35 0.99 15.76
C GLY A 186 -6.88 2.04 14.79
N SER A 187 -7.33 1.62 13.61
CA SER A 187 -7.85 2.52 12.57
C SER A 187 -8.55 1.72 11.46
N VAL A 188 -9.28 2.44 10.60
CA VAL A 188 -9.85 1.89 9.37
C VAL A 188 -9.39 2.70 8.17
N LYS A 189 -8.96 2.01 7.11
CA LYS A 189 -8.62 2.63 5.83
C LYS A 189 -9.54 2.10 4.73
N PHE A 190 -10.15 3.02 4.01
CA PHE A 190 -10.98 2.75 2.85
C PHE A 190 -10.18 2.97 1.58
N ASN A 191 -9.76 1.89 0.94
CA ASN A 191 -9.07 1.94 -0.34
C ASN A 191 -10.08 2.02 -1.48
N ILE A 192 -9.81 2.91 -2.43
CA ILE A 192 -10.54 2.96 -3.70
C ILE A 192 -10.02 1.84 -4.60
N LEU A 193 -10.94 1.11 -5.22
CA LEU A 193 -10.57 0.03 -6.13
C LEU A 193 -9.79 0.58 -7.34
N GLN A 194 -8.56 0.11 -7.48
CA GLN A 194 -7.63 0.59 -8.50
C GLN A 194 -7.96 -0.02 -9.87
N PRO A 195 -7.94 0.77 -10.98
CA PRO A 195 -8.19 0.29 -12.33
C PRO A 195 -6.96 -0.43 -12.92
N THR A 196 -6.41 -1.40 -12.18
CA THR A 196 -5.23 -2.17 -12.59
C THR A 196 -5.48 -3.66 -12.44
N VAL A 197 -4.92 -4.47 -13.31
CA VAL A 197 -4.94 -5.94 -13.29
C VAL A 197 -6.38 -6.49 -13.13
N ARG A 198 -6.72 -7.19 -12.03
CA ARG A 198 -8.10 -7.69 -11.80
C ARG A 198 -9.09 -6.56 -11.57
N GLY A 199 -8.66 -5.47 -10.93
CA GLY A 199 -9.48 -4.29 -10.74
C GLY A 199 -9.92 -3.62 -12.04
N GLU A 200 -9.07 -3.62 -13.09
CA GLU A 200 -9.43 -3.12 -14.41
C GLU A 200 -10.64 -3.86 -15.00
N GLN A 201 -10.71 -5.19 -14.82
CA GLN A 201 -11.84 -5.99 -15.27
C GLN A 201 -13.14 -5.63 -14.51
N MET A 202 -13.04 -5.32 -13.22
CA MET A 202 -14.18 -4.89 -12.40
C MET A 202 -14.66 -3.51 -12.85
N HIS A 203 -13.76 -2.57 -13.19
CA HIS A 203 -14.13 -1.28 -13.78
C HIS A 203 -14.89 -1.48 -15.10
N LYS A 204 -14.39 -2.32 -16.01
CA LYS A 204 -15.04 -2.62 -17.28
C LYS A 204 -16.44 -3.24 -17.12
N LYS A 205 -16.70 -3.95 -16.03
CA LYS A 205 -18.00 -4.57 -15.71
C LYS A 205 -18.95 -3.65 -14.92
N GLY A 206 -18.55 -2.42 -14.58
CA GLY A 206 -19.35 -1.51 -13.75
C GLY A 206 -19.50 -1.96 -12.29
N GLU A 207 -18.58 -2.79 -11.78
CA GLU A 207 -18.59 -3.26 -10.39
C GLU A 207 -17.92 -2.26 -9.43
N THR A 208 -17.38 -1.14 -9.97
CA THR A 208 -16.77 -0.04 -9.20
C THR A 208 -17.75 1.11 -9.03
N LEU A 209 -17.45 2.02 -8.10
CA LEU A 209 -18.18 3.27 -7.96
C LEU A 209 -17.80 4.24 -9.08
N THR A 210 -18.70 5.16 -9.44
CA THR A 210 -18.41 6.28 -10.34
C THR A 210 -17.57 7.31 -9.61
N ILE A 211 -16.99 8.26 -10.36
CA ILE A 211 -16.16 9.31 -9.73
C ILE A 211 -17.00 10.21 -8.82
N GLU A 212 -18.26 10.48 -9.19
CA GLU A 212 -19.20 11.26 -8.39
C GLU A 212 -19.49 10.56 -7.06
N GLU A 213 -19.80 9.24 -7.10
CA GLU A 213 -20.02 8.43 -5.91
C GLU A 213 -18.76 8.40 -5.02
N LEU A 214 -17.56 8.32 -5.61
CA LEU A 214 -16.28 8.30 -4.87
C LEU A 214 -15.99 9.63 -4.18
N VAL A 215 -16.26 10.76 -4.85
CA VAL A 215 -16.05 12.10 -4.28
C VAL A 215 -17.03 12.35 -3.13
N GLU A 216 -18.32 12.04 -3.35
CA GLU A 216 -19.37 12.18 -2.32
C GLU A 216 -19.09 11.31 -1.10
N LEU A 217 -18.75 10.05 -1.33
CA LEU A 217 -18.41 9.10 -0.27
C LEU A 217 -17.19 9.55 0.53
N GLY A 218 -16.15 10.05 -0.14
CA GLY A 218 -14.97 10.59 0.54
C GLY A 218 -15.30 11.79 1.42
N ALA A 219 -16.12 12.71 0.92
CA ALA A 219 -16.58 13.86 1.70
C ALA A 219 -17.40 13.43 2.92
N TRP A 220 -18.27 12.42 2.78
CA TRP A 220 -19.05 11.88 3.90
C TRP A 220 -18.16 11.19 4.94
N VAL A 221 -17.19 10.36 4.53
CA VAL A 221 -16.24 9.71 5.45
C VAL A 221 -15.42 10.74 6.22
N GLU A 222 -14.89 11.75 5.53
CA GLU A 222 -14.02 12.77 6.15
C GLU A 222 -14.78 13.72 7.11
N ASN A 223 -16.03 14.04 6.84
CA ASN A 223 -16.76 15.07 7.59
C ASN A 223 -17.82 14.52 8.55
N SER A 224 -18.46 13.39 8.21
CA SER A 224 -19.60 12.88 9.01
C SER A 224 -19.25 11.57 9.71
N LEU A 225 -18.74 10.58 8.98
CA LEU A 225 -18.46 9.28 9.59
C LEU A 225 -17.30 9.39 10.58
N SER A 226 -16.27 10.19 10.27
CA SER A 226 -15.12 10.40 11.17
C SER A 226 -15.50 11.03 12.51
N ASP A 227 -16.62 11.77 12.56
CA ASP A 227 -17.09 12.40 13.79
C ASP A 227 -17.99 11.45 14.63
N SER A 228 -18.36 10.29 14.08
CA SER A 228 -19.20 9.28 14.76
C SER A 228 -18.42 8.18 15.48
N THR A 229 -17.08 8.21 15.45
CA THR A 229 -16.20 7.16 15.98
C THR A 229 -14.90 7.74 16.54
N ASP A 230 -14.33 7.11 17.56
CA ASP A 230 -12.99 7.43 18.07
C ASP A 230 -11.85 6.80 17.20
N LEU A 231 -12.19 5.90 16.28
CA LEU A 231 -11.21 5.34 15.35
C LEU A 231 -10.75 6.37 14.33
N ARG A 232 -9.45 6.36 14.03
CA ARG A 232 -8.94 7.12 12.90
C ARG A 232 -9.41 6.48 11.60
N LEU A 233 -10.15 7.26 10.80
CA LEU A 233 -10.58 6.84 9.48
C LEU A 233 -9.69 7.48 8.41
N PHE A 234 -9.37 6.70 7.38
CA PHE A 234 -8.61 7.14 6.21
C PHE A 234 -9.39 6.79 4.96
N TYR A 235 -9.73 7.78 4.17
CA TYR A 235 -10.25 7.56 2.82
C TYR A 235 -9.15 7.81 1.80
N ASP A 236 -8.87 6.85 0.91
CA ASP A 236 -7.69 6.86 0.02
C ASP A 236 -7.91 7.68 -1.25
N HIS A 237 -8.42 8.91 -1.09
CA HIS A 237 -8.52 9.86 -2.19
C HIS A 237 -7.30 10.80 -2.27
N PRO A 238 -7.06 11.42 -3.45
CA PRO A 238 -5.94 12.34 -3.62
C PRO A 238 -5.97 13.52 -2.66
N ALA A 239 -4.80 14.07 -2.33
CA ALA A 239 -4.66 15.20 -1.40
C ALA A 239 -5.51 16.42 -1.76
N ALA A 240 -5.81 16.64 -3.05
CA ALA A 240 -6.66 17.73 -3.50
C ALA A 240 -8.09 17.68 -2.95
N PHE A 241 -8.61 16.50 -2.61
CA PHE A 241 -9.96 16.30 -2.09
C PHE A 241 -10.03 16.28 -0.56
N ARG A 242 -8.89 16.30 0.12
CA ARG A 242 -8.86 16.32 1.59
C ARG A 242 -9.12 17.71 2.17
N PRO A 243 -9.89 17.82 3.27
CA PRO A 243 -10.00 19.05 4.03
C PRO A 243 -8.63 19.52 4.53
N MET A 244 -8.30 20.81 4.38
CA MET A 244 -7.02 21.38 4.82
C MET A 244 -6.81 21.19 6.33
N SER A 245 -7.86 21.34 7.13
CA SER A 245 -7.82 21.14 8.58
C SER A 245 -7.44 19.72 8.98
N LYS A 246 -7.86 18.72 8.20
CA LYS A 246 -7.48 17.31 8.43
C LYS A 246 -6.03 17.00 7.98
N MET A 247 -5.43 17.84 7.13
CA MET A 247 -4.03 17.69 6.69
C MET A 247 -3.06 18.46 7.55
N PHE A 248 -3.36 19.71 7.91
CA PHE A 248 -2.44 20.68 8.47
C PHE A 248 -2.91 21.30 9.81
N GLY A 249 -4.09 20.93 10.34
CA GLY A 249 -4.56 21.36 11.66
C GLY A 249 -3.80 20.69 12.81
N ASP A 250 -4.05 21.13 14.04
CA ASP A 250 -3.41 20.59 15.28
C ASP A 250 -3.58 19.07 15.43
N SER A 251 -4.68 18.52 14.90
CA SER A 251 -4.95 17.07 14.79
C SER A 251 -4.66 16.52 13.39
N GLY A 252 -4.01 17.30 12.51
CA GLY A 252 -3.77 16.95 11.12
C GLY A 252 -2.87 15.72 10.98
N ASN A 253 -3.30 14.78 10.15
CA ASN A 253 -2.61 13.51 9.94
C ASN A 253 -1.69 13.51 8.71
N GLY A 254 -1.42 14.69 8.14
CA GLY A 254 -0.67 14.85 6.89
C GLY A 254 -1.41 14.27 5.68
N CYS A 255 -0.69 14.17 4.57
CA CYS A 255 -1.14 13.45 3.38
C CYS A 255 -0.55 12.05 3.39
N SER A 256 -1.38 11.02 3.31
CA SER A 256 -0.91 9.66 3.00
C SER A 256 -0.48 9.64 1.54
N THR A 257 0.82 9.80 1.29
CA THR A 257 1.40 9.83 -0.04
C THR A 257 2.34 8.64 -0.22
N CYS A 258 2.38 8.09 -1.43
CA CYS A 258 3.35 7.05 -1.75
C CYS A 258 4.77 7.62 -1.63
N GLY A 259 5.61 6.96 -0.83
CA GLY A 259 7.02 7.35 -0.64
C GLY A 259 7.91 6.98 -1.82
N VAL A 260 7.44 7.12 -3.06
CA VAL A 260 8.07 6.62 -4.30
C VAL A 260 9.54 7.02 -4.49
N LEU A 261 9.97 8.13 -3.89
CA LEU A 261 11.37 8.59 -3.94
C LEU A 261 12.29 7.91 -2.91
N GLY A 262 11.72 7.17 -1.96
CA GLY A 262 12.47 6.51 -0.88
C GLY A 262 12.11 5.04 -0.68
N ILE A 263 11.42 4.41 -1.64
CA ILE A 263 11.05 2.99 -1.60
C ILE A 263 11.59 2.21 -2.79
N LEU A 264 11.77 0.91 -2.60
CA LEU A 264 12.02 -0.05 -3.67
C LEU A 264 11.24 -1.33 -3.39
N GLY A 265 10.70 -1.97 -4.43
CA GLY A 265 10.10 -3.29 -4.35
C GLY A 265 11.14 -4.39 -4.58
N VAL A 266 11.01 -5.50 -3.84
CA VAL A 266 11.70 -6.76 -4.10
C VAL A 266 10.65 -7.81 -4.33
N LEU A 267 10.58 -8.36 -5.53
CA LEU A 267 9.61 -9.37 -5.91
C LEU A 267 10.01 -10.75 -5.38
N ALA A 268 9.08 -11.71 -5.40
CA ALA A 268 9.31 -13.04 -4.83
C ALA A 268 10.40 -13.87 -5.54
N ASP A 269 10.68 -13.55 -6.79
CA ASP A 269 11.77 -14.12 -7.58
C ASP A 269 13.14 -13.46 -7.34
N GLY A 270 13.17 -12.38 -6.57
CA GLY A 270 14.38 -11.60 -6.29
C GLY A 270 14.55 -10.36 -7.17
N SER A 271 13.62 -10.10 -8.10
CA SER A 271 13.71 -8.92 -8.98
C SER A 271 13.53 -7.63 -8.18
N TYR A 272 14.34 -6.61 -8.46
CA TYR A 272 14.15 -5.24 -8.00
C TYR A 272 13.15 -4.52 -8.89
N ALA A 273 12.17 -3.85 -8.31
CA ALA A 273 11.13 -3.14 -9.03
C ALA A 273 10.76 -1.83 -8.34
N LEU A 274 10.02 -0.95 -9.03
CA LEU A 274 9.49 0.27 -8.41
C LEU A 274 8.64 -0.03 -7.16
N CYS A 275 7.75 -1.02 -7.30
CA CYS A 275 6.94 -1.63 -6.23
C CYS A 275 6.34 -2.94 -6.79
N GLY A 276 5.29 -3.50 -6.19
CA GLY A 276 4.61 -4.70 -6.69
C GLY A 276 4.01 -4.59 -8.10
N ILE A 277 3.94 -3.41 -8.67
CA ILE A 277 3.51 -3.22 -10.05
C ILE A 277 4.45 -3.93 -11.05
N GLY A 278 5.72 -4.15 -10.68
CA GLY A 278 6.67 -4.92 -11.49
C GLY A 278 6.19 -6.32 -11.83
N MET A 279 5.31 -6.94 -11.01
CA MET A 279 4.70 -8.24 -11.32
C MET A 279 3.83 -8.21 -12.60
N SER A 280 3.34 -7.04 -13.01
CA SER A 280 2.49 -6.85 -14.20
C SER A 280 3.03 -5.84 -15.21
N VAL A 281 4.09 -5.10 -14.87
CA VAL A 281 4.70 -4.07 -15.71
C VAL A 281 6.23 -4.26 -15.73
N PRO A 282 6.75 -5.07 -16.67
CA PRO A 282 8.19 -5.35 -16.76
C PRO A 282 9.06 -4.11 -16.92
N ASP A 283 8.56 -3.04 -17.54
CA ASP A 283 9.27 -1.76 -17.69
C ASP A 283 9.67 -1.10 -16.35
N LEU A 284 9.02 -1.53 -15.24
CA LEU A 284 9.29 -1.05 -13.89
C LEU A 284 10.02 -2.08 -13.02
N VAL A 285 10.71 -3.03 -13.67
CA VAL A 285 11.67 -3.96 -13.07
C VAL A 285 13.07 -3.52 -13.47
N PHE A 286 14.01 -3.48 -12.53
CA PHE A 286 15.27 -2.75 -12.67
C PHE A 286 16.53 -3.62 -12.55
N GLY A 287 16.40 -4.88 -12.12
CA GLY A 287 17.51 -5.80 -11.93
C GLY A 287 17.18 -6.98 -11.03
N GLU A 288 18.16 -7.79 -10.71
CA GLU A 288 18.05 -9.05 -9.99
C GLU A 288 18.96 -9.04 -8.74
N ALA A 289 18.39 -9.30 -7.56
CA ALA A 289 19.13 -9.27 -6.29
C ALA A 289 20.22 -10.35 -6.17
N SER A 290 20.15 -11.39 -7.00
CA SER A 290 21.15 -12.46 -7.04
C SER A 290 22.44 -12.07 -7.77
N THR A 291 22.39 -11.07 -8.63
CA THR A 291 23.50 -10.65 -9.51
C THR A 291 23.90 -9.20 -9.37
N ASP A 292 22.93 -8.33 -9.04
CA ASP A 292 23.12 -6.89 -9.04
C ASP A 292 23.29 -6.34 -7.62
N LEU A 293 24.22 -5.42 -7.43
CA LEU A 293 24.34 -4.70 -6.17
C LEU A 293 23.18 -3.72 -6.02
N LEU A 294 22.51 -3.79 -4.88
CA LEU A 294 21.37 -2.91 -4.59
C LEU A 294 21.74 -1.42 -4.71
N LYS A 295 22.97 -1.05 -4.31
CA LYS A 295 23.46 0.32 -4.44
C LYS A 295 23.44 0.78 -5.91
N ASP A 296 23.94 -0.04 -6.82
CA ASP A 296 24.01 0.31 -8.23
C ASP A 296 22.60 0.46 -8.81
N VAL A 297 21.70 -0.49 -8.52
CA VAL A 297 20.29 -0.40 -8.92
C VAL A 297 19.64 0.87 -8.36
N TRP A 298 19.85 1.19 -7.08
CA TRP A 298 19.26 2.37 -6.45
C TRP A 298 19.77 3.69 -7.02
N GLU A 299 21.06 3.79 -7.32
CA GLU A 299 21.71 5.03 -7.72
C GLU A 299 21.74 5.25 -9.25
N THR A 300 21.71 4.19 -10.06
CA THR A 300 21.92 4.31 -11.51
C THR A 300 20.71 4.02 -12.39
N THR A 301 19.61 3.47 -11.83
CA THR A 301 18.42 3.17 -12.64
C THR A 301 17.80 4.45 -13.20
N ASP A 302 17.66 4.52 -14.52
CA ASP A 302 17.15 5.69 -15.24
C ASP A 302 15.77 6.12 -14.76
N VAL A 303 14.81 5.19 -14.61
CA VAL A 303 13.46 5.48 -14.14
C VAL A 303 13.45 6.10 -12.74
N LEU A 304 14.30 5.60 -11.83
CA LEU A 304 14.39 6.18 -10.48
C LEU A 304 14.98 7.59 -10.52
N ASN A 305 15.99 7.81 -11.37
CA ASN A 305 16.62 9.11 -11.54
C ASN A 305 15.72 10.12 -12.25
N GLU A 306 14.92 9.66 -13.22
CA GLU A 306 13.87 10.49 -13.83
C GLU A 306 12.82 10.93 -12.79
N LEU A 307 12.34 10.02 -11.95
CA LEU A 307 11.39 10.36 -10.88
C LEU A 307 11.99 11.37 -9.90
N ARG A 308 13.22 11.18 -9.47
CA ARG A 308 13.93 12.07 -8.55
C ARG A 308 14.14 13.47 -9.10
N SER A 309 14.42 13.59 -10.38
CA SER A 309 14.66 14.88 -11.04
C SER A 309 13.39 15.55 -11.56
N GLY A 310 12.35 14.78 -11.88
CA GLY A 310 11.14 15.26 -12.55
C GLY A 310 9.93 15.46 -11.66
N LEU A 311 9.82 14.75 -10.53
CA LEU A 311 8.74 15.00 -9.59
C LEU A 311 9.01 16.31 -8.82
N THR A 312 8.11 17.27 -8.81
CA THR A 312 6.72 17.33 -9.30
C THR A 312 6.57 18.17 -10.59
N ASP A 313 7.68 18.59 -11.16
CA ASP A 313 7.69 19.60 -12.23
C ASP A 313 7.21 19.06 -13.58
N ARG A 314 7.43 17.78 -13.84
CA ARG A 314 7.03 17.10 -15.08
C ARG A 314 5.61 16.53 -15.05
N LEU A 315 4.89 16.61 -13.91
CA LEU A 315 3.50 16.14 -13.86
C LEU A 315 2.64 16.87 -14.86
N GLU A 316 1.81 16.13 -15.60
CA GLU A 316 0.99 16.61 -16.70
C GLU A 316 -0.47 16.84 -16.29
N GLY A 317 -1.22 17.53 -17.17
CA GLY A 317 -2.64 17.77 -17.02
C GLY A 317 -3.01 18.36 -15.67
N ILE A 318 -4.14 17.93 -15.12
CA ILE A 318 -4.67 18.44 -13.85
C ILE A 318 -3.68 18.28 -12.67
N CYS A 319 -2.82 17.27 -12.70
CA CYS A 319 -1.79 17.09 -11.69
C CYS A 319 -0.67 18.14 -11.78
N GLY A 320 -0.30 18.56 -12.99
CA GLY A 320 0.69 19.61 -13.23
C GLY A 320 0.25 20.97 -12.70
N ASP A 321 -1.03 21.28 -12.83
CA ASP A 321 -1.64 22.55 -12.40
C ASP A 321 -2.17 22.53 -10.97
N CYS A 322 -2.10 21.38 -10.28
CA CYS A 322 -2.60 21.23 -8.94
C CYS A 322 -1.67 21.85 -7.89
N LEU A 323 -2.22 22.70 -6.99
CA LEU A 323 -1.50 23.29 -5.88
C LEU A 323 -1.01 22.23 -4.86
N MET A 324 -1.64 21.05 -4.84
CA MET A 324 -1.30 19.96 -3.93
C MET A 324 -0.22 19.02 -4.47
N LYS A 325 0.34 19.26 -5.66
CA LYS A 325 1.27 18.33 -6.33
C LYS A 325 2.52 18.01 -5.50
N ASN A 326 3.05 18.96 -4.75
CA ASN A 326 4.24 18.77 -3.92
C ASN A 326 3.98 17.89 -2.67
N PHE A 327 2.72 17.76 -2.25
CA PHE A 327 2.30 16.86 -1.19
C PHE A 327 1.83 15.51 -1.73
N CYS A 328 1.20 15.50 -2.93
CA CYS A 328 0.57 14.34 -3.52
C CYS A 328 1.54 13.50 -4.38
N LEU A 329 2.58 14.12 -4.96
CA LEU A 329 3.55 13.49 -5.88
C LEU A 329 2.91 12.72 -7.04
N GLY A 330 1.75 13.19 -7.55
CA GLY A 330 0.99 12.48 -8.59
C GLY A 330 0.24 11.24 -8.10
N SER A 331 0.04 11.11 -6.78
CA SER A 331 -0.63 10.00 -6.09
C SER A 331 0.07 8.65 -6.31
N CYS A 332 -0.31 7.86 -7.30
CA CYS A 332 0.32 6.57 -7.60
C CYS A 332 0.92 6.54 -9.01
N ILE A 333 2.20 6.82 -9.11
CA ILE A 333 2.97 6.80 -10.36
C ILE A 333 2.86 5.44 -11.08
N ALA A 334 2.86 4.35 -10.31
CA ALA A 334 2.73 2.99 -10.84
C ALA A 334 1.40 2.78 -11.59
N GLN A 335 0.27 3.29 -11.06
CA GLN A 335 -1.03 3.24 -11.74
C GLN A 335 -1.07 4.14 -12.98
N ASN A 336 -0.48 5.34 -12.88
CA ASN A 336 -0.40 6.26 -14.01
C ASN A 336 0.37 5.61 -15.18
N TYR A 337 1.50 4.98 -14.87
CA TYR A 337 2.30 4.27 -15.87
C TYR A 337 1.59 3.02 -16.42
N TYR A 338 0.93 2.23 -15.56
CA TYR A 338 0.17 1.06 -16.01
C TYR A 338 -0.86 1.42 -17.07
N LYS A 339 -1.61 2.49 -16.85
CA LYS A 339 -2.68 2.93 -17.75
C LYS A 339 -2.15 3.62 -19.01
N ASN A 340 -1.16 4.51 -18.88
CA ASN A 340 -0.80 5.48 -19.92
C ASN A 340 0.60 5.23 -20.52
N LYS A 341 1.41 4.32 -19.96
CA LYS A 341 2.84 4.15 -20.29
C LYS A 341 3.63 5.46 -20.18
N ASN A 342 3.19 6.32 -19.26
CA ASN A 342 3.77 7.64 -19.00
C ASN A 342 3.83 7.87 -17.47
N LEU A 343 5.04 8.09 -16.93
CA LEU A 343 5.27 8.36 -15.50
C LEU A 343 4.59 9.65 -15.02
N TRP A 344 4.39 10.60 -15.94
CA TRP A 344 3.96 11.96 -15.67
C TRP A 344 2.46 12.16 -15.88
N ALA A 345 1.78 11.16 -16.40
CA ALA A 345 0.35 11.20 -16.64
C ALA A 345 -0.45 11.57 -15.38
N PRO A 346 -1.56 12.31 -15.51
CA PRO A 346 -2.39 12.65 -14.37
C PRO A 346 -2.98 11.41 -13.71
N PHE A 347 -3.17 11.50 -12.39
CA PHE A 347 -3.83 10.43 -11.66
C PHE A 347 -5.30 10.33 -12.07
N TRP A 348 -5.72 9.13 -12.44
CA TRP A 348 -7.03 8.87 -13.03
C TRP A 348 -8.21 9.47 -12.26
N TYR A 349 -8.19 9.41 -10.91
CA TYR A 349 -9.25 9.97 -10.07
C TYR A 349 -9.40 11.49 -10.26
N CYS A 350 -8.28 12.21 -10.26
CA CYS A 350 -8.27 13.66 -10.46
C CYS A 350 -8.70 14.03 -11.87
N GLU A 351 -8.25 13.26 -12.87
CA GLU A 351 -8.60 13.48 -14.28
C GLU A 351 -10.10 13.27 -14.51
N GLU A 352 -10.69 12.18 -14.02
CA GLU A 352 -12.12 11.91 -14.14
C GLU A 352 -12.97 12.95 -13.38
N ALA A 353 -12.56 13.31 -12.15
CA ALA A 353 -13.23 14.36 -11.40
C ALA A 353 -13.17 15.72 -12.12
N GLY A 354 -12.06 16.04 -12.77
CA GLY A 354 -11.92 17.25 -13.59
C GLY A 354 -12.87 17.27 -14.79
N LYS A 355 -13.02 16.14 -15.49
CA LYS A 355 -13.92 16.02 -16.66
C LYS A 355 -15.39 16.28 -16.30
N VAL A 356 -15.82 15.95 -15.09
CA VAL A 356 -17.21 16.15 -14.62
C VAL A 356 -17.38 17.38 -13.71
N GLY A 357 -16.33 18.23 -13.59
CA GLY A 357 -16.40 19.47 -12.82
C GLY A 357 -16.38 19.29 -11.29
N LEU A 358 -15.91 18.15 -10.80
CA LEU A 358 -15.83 17.84 -9.35
C LEU A 358 -14.43 18.03 -8.75
N PHE A 359 -13.43 18.37 -9.56
CA PHE A 359 -12.12 18.70 -9.01
C PHE A 359 -12.19 20.06 -8.30
N PRO A 360 -11.69 20.19 -7.04
CA PRO A 360 -11.84 21.43 -6.29
C PRO A 360 -11.09 22.59 -6.94
N GLU A 361 -11.81 23.62 -7.40
CA GLU A 361 -11.23 24.82 -8.05
C GLU A 361 -10.19 25.51 -7.17
N THR A 362 -10.40 25.53 -5.86
CA THR A 362 -9.46 26.09 -4.86
C THR A 362 -8.11 25.34 -4.80
N ARG A 363 -7.99 24.23 -5.49
CA ARG A 363 -6.76 23.43 -5.61
C ARG A 363 -6.06 23.61 -6.96
N MET A 364 -6.63 24.40 -7.86
CA MET A 364 -6.01 24.70 -9.15
C MET A 364 -5.19 26.00 -9.08
N ARG A 365 -4.12 26.05 -9.83
CA ARG A 365 -3.42 27.32 -10.07
C ARG A 365 -4.36 28.28 -10.77
N PRO A 366 -4.41 29.56 -10.36
CA PRO A 366 -5.15 30.56 -11.12
C PRO A 366 -4.65 30.60 -12.57
N THR A 367 -5.56 30.55 -13.53
CA THR A 367 -5.24 30.86 -14.91
C THR A 367 -4.84 32.33 -14.95
N VAL A 368 -3.55 32.61 -15.22
CA VAL A 368 -3.11 33.97 -15.52
C VAL A 368 -3.74 34.34 -16.86
N GLY A 369 -4.82 35.17 -16.83
CA GLY A 369 -5.48 35.72 -17.97
C GLY A 369 -4.59 36.69 -18.74
#